data_d8c83bea219bdc00ad49cfb5de8a366d
#
_entry.id   d8c83bea219bdc00ad49cfb5de8a366d
#
_cell.length_a   1.000
_cell.length_b   1.000
_cell.length_c   1.000
_cell.angle_alpha   90.00
_cell.angle_beta   90.00
_cell.angle_gamma   90.00
#
_symmetry.space_group_name_H-M   'P 1'
#
loop_
_entity.id
_entity.type
_entity.pdbx_description
1 polymer ?
#
loop_
_entity_poly.entity_id
_entity_poly.type
_entity_poly.pdbx_seq_one_letter_code
_entity_poly.pdbx_strand_id
1 'polypeptide(L)'
;LTKSQEISSITRAELTLNFQANKVYLVLGGTGTVRESLNGKFVTRIRVSGFPRLYTLLVQKSDATGELNLQFTSGIQAYDFTFG
;
A
#
# COMPACT_ATOMS: atom_id res chain seq x y z
N LEU A 1 18.06 -11.33 -4.46
CA LEU A 1 16.62 -11.57 -4.47
C LEU A 1 15.89 -10.47 -5.21
N THR A 2 15.05 -10.85 -6.13
CA THR A 2 14.30 -9.91 -6.95
C THR A 2 12.98 -9.58 -6.29
N LYS A 3 12.72 -8.31 -6.11
CA LYS A 3 11.42 -7.82 -5.68
C LYS A 3 10.69 -7.30 -6.90
N SER A 4 9.42 -7.58 -7.00
CA SER A 4 8.64 -7.14 -8.14
C SER A 4 7.30 -6.61 -7.73
N GLN A 5 6.78 -5.71 -8.55
CA GLN A 5 5.47 -5.13 -8.38
C GLN A 5 4.82 -4.94 -9.73
N GLU A 6 3.51 -4.95 -9.71
CA GLU A 6 2.72 -4.57 -10.86
C GLU A 6 1.50 -3.82 -10.36
N ILE A 7 1.31 -2.62 -10.86
CA ILE A 7 0.12 -1.84 -10.53
C ILE A 7 -0.98 -2.26 -11.50
N SER A 8 -1.97 -3.00 -10.97
CA SER A 8 -3.04 -3.54 -11.79
C SER A 8 -4.10 -2.52 -12.13
N SER A 9 -4.32 -1.56 -11.23
CA SER A 9 -5.39 -0.60 -11.41
C SER A 9 -5.16 0.61 -10.52
N ILE A 10 -5.33 1.80 -11.09
CA ILE A 10 -5.29 3.06 -10.35
C ILE A 10 -6.54 3.85 -10.72
N THR A 11 -7.28 4.28 -9.70
CA THR A 11 -8.37 5.22 -9.85
C THR A 11 -8.15 6.38 -8.90
N ARG A 12 -9.09 7.33 -8.87
CA ARG A 12 -8.96 8.50 -8.00
C ARG A 12 -8.82 8.14 -6.53
N ALA A 13 -9.42 7.03 -6.11
CA ALA A 13 -9.53 6.67 -4.71
C ALA A 13 -9.04 5.26 -4.41
N GLU A 14 -8.50 4.58 -5.38
CA GLU A 14 -8.16 3.17 -5.21
C GLU A 14 -6.90 2.81 -5.99
N LEU A 15 -6.06 1.99 -5.37
CA LEU A 15 -4.86 1.44 -5.98
C LEU A 15 -4.82 -0.06 -5.72
N THR A 16 -4.62 -0.83 -6.78
CA THR A 16 -4.43 -2.27 -6.67
C THR A 16 -3.01 -2.60 -7.11
N LEU A 17 -2.27 -3.28 -6.24
CA LEU A 17 -0.87 -3.61 -6.44
C LEU A 17 -0.66 -5.10 -6.33
N ASN A 18 -0.10 -5.71 -7.37
CA ASN A 18 0.41 -7.08 -7.29
C ASN A 18 1.86 -7.03 -6.89
N PHE A 19 2.25 -7.82 -5.91
CA PHE A 19 3.59 -7.76 -5.36
C PHE A 19 4.19 -9.14 -5.12
N GLN A 20 5.51 -9.16 -5.07
CA GLN A 20 6.29 -10.29 -4.55
C GLN A 20 7.35 -9.71 -3.62
N ALA A 21 7.15 -9.86 -2.34
CA ALA A 21 8.04 -9.29 -1.32
C ALA A 21 7.65 -9.80 0.06
N ASN A 22 8.53 -9.59 1.03
CA ASN A 22 8.17 -9.85 2.43
C ASN A 22 7.83 -8.56 3.18
N LYS A 23 8.18 -7.42 2.64
CA LYS A 23 7.85 -6.11 3.21
C LYS A 23 7.42 -5.17 2.11
N VAL A 24 6.34 -4.45 2.35
CA VAL A 24 5.84 -3.45 1.40
C VAL A 24 5.57 -2.17 2.16
N TYR A 25 6.12 -1.08 1.66
CA TYR A 25 5.97 0.25 2.24
C TYR A 25 5.43 1.21 1.19
N LEU A 26 4.75 2.23 1.66
CA LEU A 26 4.24 3.27 0.77
C LEU A 26 4.43 4.62 1.43
N VAL A 27 4.94 5.58 0.67
CA VAL A 27 5.05 6.96 1.14
C VAL A 27 3.73 7.66 0.86
N LEU A 28 3.10 8.12 1.94
CA LEU A 28 1.81 8.80 1.90
C LEU A 28 1.90 10.16 2.57
N GLY A 29 1.18 11.12 2.02
CA GLY A 29 1.04 12.44 2.63
C GLY A 29 -0.39 12.91 2.56
N GLY A 30 -0.65 14.07 3.17
CA GLY A 30 -1.98 14.64 3.24
C GLY A 30 -2.72 14.20 4.48
N THR A 31 -4.04 14.24 4.44
CA THR A 31 -4.87 13.91 5.61
C THR A 31 -6.05 13.05 5.18
N GLY A 32 -6.24 11.95 5.89
CA GLY A 32 -7.34 11.03 5.62
C GLY A 32 -7.04 9.64 6.10
N THR A 33 -7.71 8.65 5.50
CA THR A 33 -7.50 7.25 5.85
C THR A 33 -7.33 6.41 4.59
N VAL A 34 -6.60 5.31 4.76
CA VAL A 34 -6.41 4.30 3.73
C VAL A 34 -6.93 2.98 4.26
N ARG A 35 -7.84 2.36 3.53
CA ARG A 35 -8.34 1.03 3.86
C ARG A 35 -7.51 0.02 3.07
N GLU A 36 -6.84 -0.86 3.80
CA GLU A 36 -5.96 -1.86 3.20
C GLU A 36 -6.60 -3.23 3.21
N SER A 37 -6.59 -3.90 2.06
CA SER A 37 -7.04 -5.29 1.93
C SER A 37 -5.94 -6.09 1.26
N LEU A 38 -5.78 -7.34 1.68
CA LEU A 38 -4.80 -8.27 1.12
C LEU A 38 -5.53 -9.47 0.58
N ASN A 39 -5.36 -9.73 -0.71
CA ASN A 39 -6.01 -10.86 -1.40
C ASN A 39 -7.52 -10.88 -1.17
N GLY A 40 -8.12 -9.69 -1.19
CA GLY A 40 -9.56 -9.53 -1.03
C GLY A 40 -10.06 -9.48 0.40
N LYS A 41 -9.16 -9.61 1.39
CA LYS A 41 -9.55 -9.58 2.79
C LYS A 41 -9.07 -8.31 3.47
N PHE A 42 -9.95 -7.68 4.23
CA PHE A 42 -9.59 -6.47 4.99
C PHE A 42 -8.48 -6.78 5.98
N VAL A 43 -7.46 -5.92 6.01
CA VAL A 43 -6.33 -6.04 6.93
C VAL A 43 -6.39 -4.95 8.00
N THR A 44 -6.39 -3.70 7.58
CA THR A 44 -6.33 -2.60 8.52
C THR A 44 -6.74 -1.29 7.85
N ARG A 45 -6.96 -0.29 8.68
CA ARG A 45 -7.19 1.07 8.25
C ARG A 45 -6.04 1.93 8.75
N ILE A 46 -5.39 2.66 7.84
CA ILE A 46 -4.23 3.47 8.15
C ILE A 46 -4.65 4.93 8.19
N ARG A 47 -4.36 5.59 9.30
CA ARG A 47 -4.59 7.03 9.42
C ARG A 47 -3.38 7.79 8.92
N VAL A 48 -3.60 8.72 8.00
CA VAL A 48 -2.54 9.53 7.39
C VAL A 48 -2.77 10.97 7.79
N SER A 49 -1.72 11.65 8.24
CA SER A 49 -1.81 13.06 8.56
C SER A 49 -0.45 13.73 8.38
N GLY A 50 -0.47 14.91 7.74
CA GLY A 50 0.69 15.79 7.68
C GLY A 50 1.62 15.52 6.52
N PHE A 51 2.92 15.66 6.79
CA PHE A 51 3.95 15.55 5.78
C PHE A 51 4.08 14.13 5.25
N PRO A 52 4.57 13.97 4.00
CA PRO A 52 4.82 12.66 3.45
C PRO A 52 5.78 11.86 4.33
N ARG A 53 5.44 10.60 4.56
CA ARG A 53 6.31 9.69 5.28
C ARG A 53 5.99 8.26 4.90
N LEU A 54 6.87 7.36 5.32
CA LEU A 54 6.77 5.95 4.98
C LEU A 54 5.78 5.25 5.92
N TYR A 55 4.84 4.53 5.33
CA TYR A 55 3.89 3.69 6.07
C TYR A 55 4.13 2.25 5.70
N THR A 56 4.13 1.38 6.71
CA THR A 56 4.30 -0.05 6.49
C THR A 56 2.96 -0.67 6.14
N LEU A 57 2.89 -1.30 4.96
CA LEU A 57 1.68 -1.97 4.51
C LEU A 57 1.71 -3.45 4.82
N LEU A 58 2.87 -4.08 4.74
CA LEU A 58 3.00 -5.52 4.88
C LEU A 58 4.36 -5.87 5.46
N VAL A 59 4.37 -6.77 6.43
CA VAL A 59 5.59 -7.40 6.93
C VAL A 59 5.31 -8.87 7.13
N GLN A 60 6.08 -9.73 6.47
CA GLN A 60 5.96 -11.18 6.58
C GLN A 60 7.35 -11.78 6.78
N LYS A 61 7.38 -13.03 7.25
CA LYS A 61 8.66 -13.69 7.54
C LYS A 61 9.43 -14.04 6.28
N SER A 62 8.74 -14.30 5.18
CA SER A 62 9.37 -14.66 3.93
C SER A 62 8.65 -13.97 2.79
N ASP A 63 9.29 -13.93 1.62
CA ASP A 63 8.68 -13.38 0.44
C ASP A 63 7.39 -14.13 0.11
N ALA A 64 6.39 -13.37 -0.28
CA ALA A 64 5.12 -13.90 -0.71
C ALA A 64 4.60 -13.10 -1.88
N THR A 65 3.74 -13.70 -2.68
CA THR A 65 3.03 -13.00 -3.71
C THR A 65 1.63 -12.69 -3.24
N GLY A 66 1.08 -11.57 -3.69
CA GLY A 66 -0.27 -11.21 -3.31
C GLY A 66 -0.73 -9.96 -4.01
N GLU A 67 -1.98 -9.61 -3.71
CA GLU A 67 -2.61 -8.41 -4.23
C GLU A 67 -3.02 -7.53 -3.07
N LEU A 68 -2.45 -6.31 -3.02
CA LEU A 68 -2.86 -5.29 -2.07
C LEU A 68 -3.85 -4.36 -2.74
N ASN A 69 -4.94 -4.09 -2.07
CA ASN A 69 -5.91 -3.09 -2.49
C ASN A 69 -5.96 -1.99 -1.44
N LEU A 70 -5.77 -0.77 -1.89
CA LEU A 70 -5.76 0.40 -1.02
C LEU A 70 -6.86 1.34 -1.48
N GLN A 71 -7.76 1.67 -0.57
CA GLN A 71 -8.83 2.62 -0.83
C GLN A 71 -8.57 3.88 -0.01
N PHE A 72 -8.49 5.01 -0.68
CA PHE A 72 -8.10 6.27 -0.09
C PHE A 72 -9.30 7.19 0.07
N THR A 73 -9.37 7.91 1.19
CA THR A 73 -10.28 9.05 1.27
C THR A 73 -9.66 10.22 0.51
N SER A 74 -10.47 11.22 0.16
CA SER A 74 -9.94 12.41 -0.49
C SER A 74 -8.94 13.12 0.42
N GLY A 75 -7.94 13.75 -0.17
CA GLY A 75 -6.93 14.48 0.58
C GLY A 75 -5.65 13.71 0.81
N ILE A 76 -5.57 12.46 0.36
CA ILE A 76 -4.37 11.65 0.49
C ILE A 76 -3.62 11.62 -0.83
N GLN A 77 -2.29 11.70 -0.74
CA GLN A 77 -1.39 11.59 -1.87
C GLN A 77 -0.46 10.40 -1.65
N ALA A 78 -0.36 9.56 -2.66
CA ALA A 78 0.55 8.41 -2.65
C ALA A 78 1.72 8.72 -3.56
N TYR A 79 2.94 8.49 -3.07
CA TYR A 79 4.14 8.90 -3.79
C TYR A 79 4.93 7.74 -4.35
N ASP A 80 5.27 6.75 -3.52
CA ASP A 80 6.22 5.74 -3.96
C ASP A 80 6.09 4.47 -3.13
N PHE A 81 6.26 3.32 -3.79
CA PHE A 81 6.34 2.03 -3.12
C PHE A 81 7.79 1.61 -2.92
N THR A 82 8.05 1.00 -1.78
CA THR A 82 9.36 0.42 -1.46
C THR A 82 9.17 -1.00 -0.98
N PHE A 83 10.02 -1.91 -1.41
CA PHE A 83 9.95 -3.32 -1.05
C PHE A 83 11.23 -3.73 -0.33
N GLY A 84 11.06 -4.48 0.71
CA GLY A 84 12.20 -5.01 1.48
C GLY A 84 12.39 -6.48 1.38
#